data_6b474138ae376981deae9db2f136121e
#
_entry.id   6b474138ae376981deae9db2f136121e
#
_cell.length_a   1.000
_cell.length_b   1.000
_cell.length_c   1.000
_cell.angle_alpha   90.00
_cell.angle_beta   90.00
_cell.angle_gamma   90.00
#
_symmetry.space_group_name_H-M   'P 1'
#
loop_
_entity.id
_entity.type
_entity.pdbx_description
1 polymer ?
#
loop_
_entity_poly.entity_id
_entity_poly.type
_entity_poly.pdbx_seq_one_letter_code
_entity_poly.pdbx_strand_id
1 'polypeptide(L)'
;MRIYNFSAGPACLPETVLHAVRDAALDYSGSGISVMEMSHRSKPIVDLFDTASSRVKDLLDIPSNYHILWLQGGASLQFSMVPFNLLSENGSADYIDTGSW
;
A
#
# COMPACT_ATOMS: atom_id res chain seq x y z
N MET A 1 -0.43 -23.12 17.31
CA MET A 1 -1.30 -23.23 16.10
C MET A 1 -1.83 -21.83 15.79
N ARG A 2 -1.68 -21.34 14.54
CA ARG A 2 -2.23 -20.03 14.15
C ARG A 2 -3.75 -20.13 13.99
N ILE A 3 -4.44 -19.09 14.42
CA ILE A 3 -5.88 -18.95 14.21
C ILE A 3 -6.13 -18.40 12.81
N TYR A 4 -7.14 -18.92 12.13
CA TYR A 4 -7.60 -18.36 10.86
C TYR A 4 -8.33 -17.04 11.14
N ASN A 5 -7.79 -15.96 10.58
CA ASN A 5 -8.34 -14.62 10.72
C ASN A 5 -8.97 -14.17 9.39
N PHE A 6 -10.28 -13.93 9.40
CA PHE A 6 -11.07 -13.47 8.27
C PHE A 6 -11.59 -12.03 8.47
N SER A 7 -10.91 -11.24 9.29
CA SER A 7 -11.28 -9.83 9.49
C SER A 7 -11.21 -9.06 8.18
N ALA A 8 -12.12 -8.10 8.01
CA ALA A 8 -12.14 -7.22 6.85
C ALA A 8 -10.91 -6.29 6.88
N GLY A 9 -10.06 -6.37 5.89
CA GLY A 9 -8.78 -5.68 5.80
C GLY A 9 -7.64 -6.40 6.51
N PRO A 10 -7.56 -6.46 7.86
CA PRO A 10 -6.46 -7.11 8.57
C PRO A 10 -6.64 -8.64 8.62
N ALA A 11 -6.67 -9.27 7.47
CA ALA A 11 -6.85 -10.71 7.31
C ALA A 11 -5.53 -11.48 7.52
N CYS A 12 -5.62 -12.80 7.40
CA CYS A 12 -4.49 -13.71 7.57
C CYS A 12 -3.45 -13.51 6.44
N LEU A 13 -2.21 -13.29 6.82
CA LEU A 13 -1.07 -13.27 5.89
C LEU A 13 -0.39 -14.64 5.82
N PRO A 14 0.24 -15.01 4.70
CA PRO A 14 1.12 -16.17 4.64
C PRO A 14 2.23 -16.09 5.68
N GLU A 15 2.58 -17.23 6.28
CA GLU A 15 3.59 -17.28 7.34
C GLU A 15 4.98 -16.85 6.86
N THR A 16 5.33 -17.18 5.62
CA THR A 16 6.55 -16.73 4.97
C THR A 16 6.66 -15.21 4.89
N VAL A 17 5.54 -14.52 4.64
CA VAL A 17 5.48 -13.05 4.64
C VAL A 17 5.72 -12.50 6.04
N LEU A 18 5.12 -13.11 7.07
CA LEU A 18 5.32 -12.67 8.47
C LEU A 18 6.77 -12.85 8.93
N HIS A 19 7.43 -13.94 8.51
CA HIS A 19 8.86 -14.12 8.77
C HIS A 19 9.70 -13.04 8.10
N ALA A 20 9.46 -12.76 6.83
CA ALA A 20 10.16 -11.70 6.11
C ALA A 20 9.97 -10.31 6.77
N VAL A 21 8.74 -10.00 7.22
CA VAL A 21 8.45 -8.74 7.94
C VAL A 21 9.19 -8.69 9.27
N ARG A 22 9.20 -9.78 10.04
CA ARG A 22 9.93 -9.86 11.31
C ARG A 22 11.43 -9.60 11.10
N ASP A 23 12.01 -10.23 10.10
CA ASP A 23 13.44 -10.13 9.84
C ASP A 23 13.81 -8.73 9.34
N ALA A 24 13.01 -8.14 8.45
CA ALA A 24 13.17 -6.77 7.98
C ALA A 24 12.94 -5.72 9.10
N ALA A 25 12.13 -6.03 10.11
CA ALA A 25 11.92 -5.15 11.26
C ALA A 25 13.16 -5.07 12.18
N LEU A 26 14.03 -6.07 12.15
CA LEU A 26 15.28 -6.08 12.93
C LEU A 26 16.47 -5.61 12.09
N ASP A 27 16.59 -6.11 10.88
CA ASP A 27 17.70 -5.81 9.99
C ASP A 27 17.26 -5.96 8.53
N TYR A 28 17.03 -4.84 7.85
CA TYR A 28 16.65 -4.86 6.45
C TYR A 28 17.83 -5.19 5.54
N SER A 29 17.82 -6.41 4.99
CA SER A 29 18.82 -6.89 4.01
C SER A 29 20.28 -6.80 4.45
N GLY A 30 20.57 -7.00 5.74
CA GLY A 30 21.93 -6.98 6.28
C GLY A 30 22.52 -5.57 6.45
N SER A 31 21.67 -4.55 6.45
CA SER A 31 22.10 -3.15 6.61
C SER A 31 22.42 -2.77 8.05
N GLY A 32 22.04 -3.59 9.04
CA GLY A 32 22.10 -3.28 10.46
C GLY A 32 21.06 -2.27 10.92
N ILE A 33 20.07 -1.94 10.06
CA ILE A 33 19.02 -0.95 10.34
C ILE A 33 17.67 -1.57 10.01
N SER A 34 16.67 -1.31 10.87
CA SER A 34 15.28 -1.70 10.64
C SER A 34 14.71 -0.98 9.40
N VAL A 35 13.89 -1.69 8.63
CA VAL A 35 13.12 -1.05 7.54
C VAL A 35 12.27 0.12 8.05
N MET A 36 11.79 0.07 9.31
CA MET A 36 10.99 1.13 9.93
C MET A 36 11.79 2.38 10.30
N GLU A 37 13.13 2.28 10.38
CA GLU A 37 14.03 3.37 10.70
C GLU A 37 14.64 4.03 9.45
N MET A 38 14.38 3.45 8.27
CA MET A 38 14.92 3.95 7.01
C MET A 38 14.08 5.09 6.44
N SER A 39 14.77 6.11 5.91
CA SER A 39 14.11 7.18 5.17
C SER A 39 13.45 6.65 3.90
N HIS A 40 12.23 7.10 3.61
CA HIS A 40 11.54 6.81 2.35
C HIS A 40 12.29 7.30 1.10
N ARG A 41 13.29 8.17 1.27
CA ARG A 41 14.17 8.67 0.19
C ARG A 41 15.49 7.91 0.09
N SER A 42 15.76 6.98 0.98
CA SER A 42 16.95 6.14 0.89
C SER A 42 16.81 5.15 -0.26
N LYS A 43 17.94 4.85 -0.90
CA LYS A 43 17.93 3.94 -2.05
C LYS A 43 17.27 2.58 -1.77
N PRO A 44 17.53 1.89 -0.63
CA PRO A 44 16.88 0.61 -0.35
C PRO A 44 15.34 0.71 -0.30
N ILE A 45 14.79 1.82 0.21
CA ILE A 45 13.35 2.01 0.29
C ILE A 45 12.76 2.40 -1.06
N VAL A 46 13.45 3.24 -1.84
CA VAL A 46 13.03 3.54 -3.23
C VAL A 46 12.99 2.26 -4.05
N ASP A 47 14.04 1.43 -4.01
CA ASP A 47 14.11 0.15 -4.72
C ASP A 47 12.98 -0.82 -4.28
N LEU A 48 12.61 -0.79 -3.00
CA LEU A 48 11.50 -1.57 -2.46
C LEU A 48 10.15 -1.13 -3.07
N PHE A 49 9.88 0.17 -3.12
CA PHE A 49 8.66 0.73 -3.73
C PHE A 49 8.60 0.47 -5.23
N ASP A 50 9.71 0.61 -5.94
CA ASP A 50 9.79 0.34 -7.37
C ASP A 50 9.51 -1.14 -7.65
N THR A 51 10.10 -2.04 -6.87
CA THR A 51 9.85 -3.48 -6.96
C THR A 51 8.40 -3.82 -6.66
N ALA A 52 7.82 -3.24 -5.60
CA ALA A 52 6.43 -3.47 -5.24
C ALA A 52 5.49 -2.96 -6.34
N SER A 53 5.75 -1.78 -6.90
CA SER A 53 4.97 -1.20 -7.99
C SER A 53 5.03 -2.05 -9.26
N SER A 54 6.22 -2.54 -9.62
CA SER A 54 6.38 -3.46 -10.76
C SER A 54 5.56 -4.73 -10.55
N ARG A 55 5.68 -5.36 -9.38
CA ARG A 55 4.92 -6.58 -9.07
C ARG A 55 3.41 -6.39 -9.11
N VAL A 56 2.91 -5.26 -8.62
CA VAL A 56 1.47 -4.94 -8.69
C VAL A 56 1.03 -4.77 -10.14
N LYS A 57 1.84 -4.09 -10.97
CA LYS A 57 1.56 -3.94 -12.40
C LYS A 57 1.48 -5.30 -13.10
N ASP A 58 2.46 -6.16 -12.85
CA ASP A 58 2.53 -7.49 -13.47
C ASP A 58 1.36 -8.39 -13.03
N LEU A 59 1.02 -8.37 -11.72
CA LEU A 59 -0.04 -9.22 -11.17
C LEU A 59 -1.45 -8.82 -11.61
N LEU A 60 -1.66 -7.54 -11.88
CA LEU A 60 -2.97 -6.98 -12.23
C LEU A 60 -3.08 -6.58 -13.70
N ASP A 61 -2.07 -6.90 -14.52
CA ASP A 61 -1.98 -6.54 -15.94
C ASP A 61 -2.24 -5.03 -16.17
N ILE A 62 -1.64 -4.17 -15.32
CA ILE A 62 -1.87 -2.72 -15.37
C ILE A 62 -1.14 -2.13 -16.59
N PRO A 63 -1.87 -1.46 -17.52
CA PRO A 63 -1.26 -0.84 -18.69
C PRO A 63 -0.22 0.23 -18.32
N SER A 64 0.74 0.45 -19.22
CA SER A 64 1.86 1.38 -19.00
C SER A 64 1.46 2.85 -18.82
N ASN A 65 0.26 3.24 -19.28
CA ASN A 65 -0.31 4.57 -19.12
C ASN A 65 -0.98 4.81 -17.75
N TYR A 66 -0.93 3.83 -16.83
CA TYR A 66 -1.39 3.98 -15.46
C TYR A 66 -0.22 4.11 -14.49
N HIS A 67 -0.42 4.89 -13.44
CA HIS A 67 0.52 5.09 -12.35
C HIS A 67 0.01 4.45 -11.06
N ILE A 68 0.91 3.84 -10.29
CA ILE A 68 0.63 3.35 -8.94
C ILE A 68 1.10 4.41 -7.96
N LEU A 69 0.22 4.85 -7.09
CA LEU A 69 0.50 5.82 -6.04
C LEU A 69 0.35 5.15 -4.68
N TRP A 70 1.40 5.21 -3.88
CA TRP A 70 1.40 4.73 -2.50
C TRP A 70 1.02 5.88 -1.57
N LEU A 71 -0.27 5.95 -1.22
CA LEU A 71 -0.84 7.07 -0.47
C LEU A 71 -1.24 6.65 0.94
N GLN A 72 -1.12 7.59 1.87
CA GLN A 72 -1.59 7.42 3.24
C GLN A 72 -3.11 7.63 3.35
N GLY A 73 -3.69 7.33 4.52
CA GLY A 73 -5.07 7.65 4.88
C GLY A 73 -6.10 6.60 4.49
N GLY A 74 -5.66 5.50 3.87
CA GLY A 74 -6.52 4.38 3.48
C GLY A 74 -7.64 4.79 2.54
N ALA A 75 -8.65 3.91 2.39
CA ALA A 75 -9.80 4.14 1.50
C ALA A 75 -10.65 5.34 1.95
N SER A 76 -10.79 5.57 3.26
CA SER A 76 -11.59 6.68 3.78
C SER A 76 -11.11 8.05 3.29
N LEU A 77 -9.79 8.27 3.28
CA LEU A 77 -9.25 9.55 2.79
C LEU A 77 -9.40 9.70 1.27
N GLN A 78 -9.45 8.59 0.51
CA GLN A 78 -9.61 8.63 -0.93
C GLN A 78 -10.96 9.21 -1.36
N PHE A 79 -12.01 9.07 -0.56
CA PHE A 79 -13.31 9.73 -0.81
C PHE A 79 -13.20 11.25 -0.90
N SER A 80 -12.21 11.84 -0.23
CA SER A 80 -11.93 13.28 -0.32
C SER A 80 -10.81 13.59 -1.32
N MET A 81 -9.73 12.81 -1.33
CA MET A 81 -8.55 13.08 -2.16
C MET A 81 -8.84 12.97 -3.65
N VAL A 82 -9.64 11.99 -4.07
CA VAL A 82 -9.96 11.80 -5.49
C VAL A 82 -10.74 13.00 -6.05
N PRO A 83 -11.90 13.38 -5.50
CA PRO A 83 -12.62 14.54 -6.00
C PRO A 83 -11.85 15.85 -5.81
N PHE A 84 -11.14 16.04 -4.69
CA PHE A 84 -10.35 17.25 -4.44
C PHE A 84 -9.28 17.50 -5.51
N ASN A 85 -8.70 16.44 -6.06
CA ASN A 85 -7.64 16.56 -7.07
C ASN A 85 -8.14 16.49 -8.51
N LEU A 86 -9.30 15.89 -8.77
CA LEU A 86 -9.75 15.56 -10.12
C LEU A 86 -11.01 16.31 -10.57
N LEU A 87 -11.75 16.93 -9.64
CA LEU A 87 -12.90 17.73 -10.03
C LEU A 87 -12.47 19.04 -10.70
N SER A 88 -13.20 19.40 -11.75
CA SER A 88 -13.14 20.76 -12.32
C SER A 88 -13.80 21.77 -11.37
N GLU A 89 -13.54 23.06 -11.59
CA GLU A 89 -14.00 24.15 -10.72
C GLU A 89 -15.53 24.16 -10.42
N ASN A 90 -16.34 23.68 -11.35
CA ASN A 90 -17.80 23.56 -11.20
C ASN A 90 -18.26 22.09 -11.26
N GLY A 91 -17.37 21.15 -11.00
CA GLY A 91 -17.68 19.74 -11.04
C GLY A 91 -18.46 19.27 -9.82
N SER A 92 -19.13 18.13 -9.93
CA SER A 92 -19.79 17.42 -8.84
C SER A 92 -19.25 16.00 -8.75
N ALA A 93 -19.29 15.43 -7.56
CA ALA A 93 -18.98 14.03 -7.31
C ALA A 93 -20.13 13.36 -6.59
N ASP A 94 -20.51 12.18 -7.09
CA ASP A 94 -21.54 11.36 -6.47
C ASP A 94 -20.88 10.33 -5.55
N TYR A 95 -21.51 10.12 -4.39
CA TYR A 95 -21.10 9.11 -3.42
C TYR A 95 -22.22 8.09 -3.28
N ILE A 96 -21.88 6.82 -3.48
CA ILE A 96 -22.81 5.72 -3.24
C ILE A 96 -22.71 5.33 -1.77
N ASP A 97 -23.76 5.62 -1.01
CA ASP A 97 -23.85 5.23 0.40
C ASP A 97 -24.47 3.83 0.49
N THR A 98 -23.67 2.84 0.86
CA THR A 98 -24.08 1.44 1.04
C THR A 98 -23.93 0.95 2.47
N GLY A 99 -23.57 1.82 3.41
CA GLY A 99 -23.32 1.49 4.81
C GLY A 99 -22.21 2.30 5.44
N SER A 100 -21.35 1.66 6.23
CA SER A 100 -20.31 2.36 6.99
C SER A 100 -19.08 2.82 6.16
N TRP A 101 -19.05 2.47 4.89
CA TRP A 101 -17.95 2.83 3.97
C TRP A 101 -18.45 3.68 2.82
#